data_39d9c7fb75cafc7fc090a14a14b21014
#
_entry.id   39d9c7fb75cafc7fc090a14a14b21014
#
_cell.length_a   1.000
_cell.length_b   1.000
_cell.length_c   1.000
_cell.angle_alpha   90.00
_cell.angle_beta   90.00
_cell.angle_gamma   90.00
#
_symmetry.space_group_name_H-M   'P 1'
#
loop_
_entity.id
_entity.type
_entity.pdbx_description
1 polymer ?
#
loop_
_entity_poly.entity_id
_entity_poly.type
_entity_poly.pdbx_seq_one_letter_code
_entity_poly.pdbx_strand_id
1 'polypeptide(L)'
;QIERMANKMDLVILPIQGVSDDGFIELKKRGYCMKDFFASLRKETLIFTGVITPYIKKLPQTVISLLAREEVVAANAALTAEGILAMVIQNTPRSLPEYRYDVIGFGHCGRAIAGLFHQLGLEVRIVSAHAHPESAQLPYSFIRLQEWQFQQPWPVVINTAPAEVISEAMVAGWQTQPLIIDIASRAVGVSERVYKRKDTHVI
;
A
#
# COMPACT_ATOMS: atom_id res chain seq x y z
N GLN A 1 -19.87 -12.50 -25.61
CA GLN A 1 -21.05 -11.71 -25.16
C GLN A 1 -20.65 -10.30 -24.71
N ILE A 2 -19.52 -10.14 -24.00
CA ILE A 2 -18.99 -8.83 -23.53
C ILE A 2 -18.62 -7.94 -24.71
N GLU A 3 -17.97 -8.48 -25.74
CA GLU A 3 -17.57 -7.75 -26.95
C GLU A 3 -18.78 -7.17 -27.72
N ARG A 4 -19.90 -7.89 -27.74
CA ARG A 4 -21.14 -7.39 -28.38
C ARG A 4 -21.77 -6.20 -27.66
N MET A 5 -21.43 -6.01 -26.39
CA MET A 5 -21.89 -4.90 -25.58
C MET A 5 -20.87 -3.74 -25.57
N ALA A 6 -19.60 -4.01 -25.84
CA ALA A 6 -18.51 -3.06 -25.72
C ALA A 6 -18.74 -1.80 -26.57
N ASN A 7 -19.26 -1.94 -27.80
CA ASN A 7 -19.55 -0.81 -28.68
C ASN A 7 -20.72 0.08 -28.24
N LYS A 8 -21.43 -0.29 -27.17
CA LYS A 8 -22.53 0.50 -26.57
C LYS A 8 -22.16 1.14 -25.25
N MET A 9 -20.92 0.90 -24.77
CA MET A 9 -20.48 1.41 -23.49
C MET A 9 -19.98 2.86 -23.63
N ASP A 10 -20.51 3.74 -22.79
CA ASP A 10 -20.03 5.14 -22.68
C ASP A 10 -18.85 5.23 -21.71
N LEU A 11 -18.80 4.30 -20.74
CA LEU A 11 -17.81 4.30 -19.68
C LEU A 11 -17.39 2.87 -19.32
N VAL A 12 -16.09 2.70 -19.05
CA VAL A 12 -15.49 1.45 -18.54
C VAL A 12 -14.68 1.78 -17.30
N ILE A 13 -14.89 1.01 -16.23
CA ILE A 13 -14.07 1.09 -15.01
C ILE A 13 -13.26 -0.20 -14.93
N LEU A 14 -11.96 -0.06 -14.97
CA LEU A 14 -11.01 -1.18 -14.83
C LEU A 14 -10.66 -1.42 -13.35
N PRO A 15 -10.14 -2.62 -13.02
CA PRO A 15 -9.55 -2.85 -11.71
C PRO A 15 -8.49 -1.80 -11.36
N ILE A 16 -8.26 -1.55 -10.08
CA ILE A 16 -7.34 -0.51 -9.61
C ILE A 16 -5.91 -0.68 -10.14
N GLN A 17 -5.47 -1.92 -10.32
CA GLN A 17 -4.16 -2.25 -10.90
C GLN A 17 -4.13 -2.09 -12.44
N GLY A 18 -5.29 -1.80 -13.05
CA GLY A 18 -5.42 -1.63 -14.48
C GLY A 18 -5.32 -2.95 -15.24
N VAL A 19 -4.64 -2.89 -16.37
CA VAL A 19 -4.37 -4.01 -17.28
C VAL A 19 -2.86 -4.18 -17.38
N SER A 20 -2.37 -5.41 -17.41
CA SER A 20 -0.93 -5.68 -17.56
C SER A 20 -0.38 -5.11 -18.87
N ASP A 21 0.94 -5.04 -18.98
CA ASP A 21 1.63 -4.55 -20.18
C ASP A 21 1.31 -5.39 -21.44
N ASP A 22 0.88 -6.65 -21.25
CA ASP A 22 0.47 -7.55 -22.30
C ASP A 22 -1.03 -7.53 -22.62
N GLY A 23 -1.81 -6.70 -21.92
CA GLY A 23 -3.24 -6.53 -22.15
C GLY A 23 -4.14 -7.52 -21.41
N PHE A 24 -3.70 -8.04 -20.26
CA PHE A 24 -4.48 -8.95 -19.41
C PHE A 24 -4.94 -8.26 -18.12
N ILE A 25 -6.12 -8.67 -17.66
CA ILE A 25 -6.57 -8.43 -16.27
C ILE A 25 -6.60 -9.74 -15.51
N GLU A 26 -6.31 -9.69 -14.23
CA GLU A 26 -6.46 -10.84 -13.34
C GLU A 26 -7.71 -10.67 -12.49
N LEU A 27 -8.63 -11.65 -12.57
CA LEU A 27 -9.83 -11.72 -11.74
C LEU A 27 -9.92 -13.10 -11.10
N LYS A 28 -9.98 -13.16 -9.78
CA LYS A 28 -10.07 -14.43 -9.02
C LYS A 28 -8.98 -15.44 -9.43
N LYS A 29 -7.74 -14.97 -9.56
CA LYS A 29 -6.56 -15.76 -9.98
C LYS A 29 -6.64 -16.33 -11.41
N ARG A 30 -7.47 -15.74 -12.28
CA ARG A 30 -7.53 -16.07 -13.71
C ARG A 30 -7.20 -14.84 -14.53
N GLY A 31 -6.32 -15.03 -15.52
CA GLY A 31 -5.99 -13.99 -16.50
C GLY A 31 -7.01 -13.94 -17.63
N TYR A 32 -7.48 -12.74 -17.98
CA TYR A 32 -8.37 -12.50 -19.11
C TYR A 32 -7.72 -11.53 -20.08
N CYS A 33 -7.60 -11.95 -21.35
CA CYS A 33 -7.10 -11.06 -22.40
C CYS A 33 -8.16 -10.01 -22.73
N MET A 34 -7.77 -8.74 -22.71
CA MET A 34 -8.67 -7.60 -22.92
C MET A 34 -8.51 -6.96 -24.31
N LYS A 35 -7.64 -7.49 -25.18
CA LYS A 35 -7.31 -6.87 -26.48
C LYS A 35 -8.54 -6.70 -27.35
N ASP A 36 -9.32 -7.75 -27.55
CA ASP A 36 -10.52 -7.72 -28.40
C ASP A 36 -11.62 -6.85 -27.78
N PHE A 37 -11.73 -6.87 -26.45
CA PHE A 37 -12.64 -6.00 -25.72
C PHE A 37 -12.32 -4.51 -26.00
N PHE A 38 -11.08 -4.09 -25.83
CA PHE A 38 -10.68 -2.70 -26.08
C PHE A 38 -10.81 -2.32 -27.56
N ALA A 39 -10.49 -3.24 -28.48
CA ALA A 39 -10.69 -3.01 -29.90
C ALA A 39 -12.16 -2.82 -30.30
N SER A 40 -13.08 -3.38 -29.51
CA SER A 40 -14.54 -3.27 -29.74
C SER A 40 -15.16 -2.02 -29.11
N LEU A 41 -14.41 -1.26 -28.27
CA LEU A 41 -14.91 -0.01 -27.68
C LEU A 41 -14.94 1.12 -28.72
N ARG A 42 -15.91 2.01 -28.58
CA ARG A 42 -15.94 3.28 -29.34
C ARG A 42 -14.79 4.17 -28.90
N LYS A 43 -14.33 5.05 -29.77
CA LYS A 43 -13.25 5.99 -29.44
C LYS A 43 -13.66 6.98 -28.33
N GLU A 44 -14.95 7.29 -28.24
CA GLU A 44 -15.54 8.21 -27.27
C GLU A 44 -15.77 7.57 -25.90
N THR A 45 -15.62 6.25 -25.77
CA THR A 45 -15.76 5.57 -24.47
C THR A 45 -14.70 6.08 -23.50
N LEU A 46 -15.13 6.49 -22.31
CA LEU A 46 -14.21 6.88 -21.22
C LEU A 46 -13.74 5.65 -20.47
N ILE A 47 -12.44 5.58 -20.19
CA ILE A 47 -11.84 4.50 -19.41
C ILE A 47 -11.28 5.06 -18.11
N PHE A 48 -11.78 4.57 -16.98
CA PHE A 48 -11.24 4.84 -15.65
C PHE A 48 -10.38 3.67 -15.20
N THR A 49 -9.19 3.97 -14.66
CA THR A 49 -8.26 2.98 -14.12
C THR A 49 -7.54 3.55 -12.90
N GLY A 50 -7.06 2.71 -12.00
CA GLY A 50 -6.17 3.18 -10.94
C GLY A 50 -4.82 3.59 -11.51
N VAL A 51 -4.20 2.73 -12.30
CA VAL A 51 -2.85 2.93 -12.86
C VAL A 51 -2.92 2.90 -14.39
N ILE A 52 -2.21 3.82 -15.06
CA ILE A 52 -2.03 3.80 -16.51
C ILE A 52 -0.79 2.99 -16.85
N THR A 53 -1.00 1.77 -17.34
CA THR A 53 0.08 0.90 -17.82
C THR A 53 0.49 1.27 -19.26
N PRO A 54 1.67 0.82 -19.73
CA PRO A 54 2.10 1.02 -21.12
C PRO A 54 1.08 0.53 -22.16
N TYR A 55 0.35 -0.55 -21.87
CA TYR A 55 -0.73 -1.04 -22.74
C TYR A 55 -1.87 -0.03 -22.83
N ILE A 56 -2.41 0.38 -21.68
CA ILE A 56 -3.56 1.32 -21.60
C ILE A 56 -3.21 2.67 -22.25
N LYS A 57 -1.96 3.13 -22.09
CA LYS A 57 -1.50 4.40 -22.67
C LYS A 57 -1.57 4.45 -24.21
N LYS A 58 -1.60 3.28 -24.87
CA LYS A 58 -1.67 3.16 -26.34
C LYS A 58 -3.09 3.09 -26.88
N LEU A 59 -4.10 3.01 -26.01
CA LEU A 59 -5.49 2.94 -26.43
C LEU A 59 -5.95 4.26 -27.03
N PRO A 60 -6.85 4.23 -28.05
CA PRO A 60 -7.36 5.45 -28.69
C PRO A 60 -8.41 6.17 -27.86
N GLN A 61 -8.91 5.54 -26.77
CA GLN A 61 -9.90 6.09 -25.88
C GLN A 61 -9.28 7.09 -24.87
N THR A 62 -10.11 7.97 -24.32
CA THR A 62 -9.70 8.83 -23.22
C THR A 62 -9.59 8.01 -21.93
N VAL A 63 -8.40 7.99 -21.34
CA VAL A 63 -8.09 7.25 -20.11
C VAL A 63 -7.88 8.22 -18.96
N ILE A 64 -8.55 7.97 -17.84
CA ILE A 64 -8.48 8.76 -16.61
C ILE A 64 -7.89 7.88 -15.51
N SER A 65 -6.72 8.27 -14.99
CA SER A 65 -6.12 7.60 -13.82
C SER A 65 -6.75 8.15 -12.54
N LEU A 66 -7.35 7.28 -11.75
CA LEU A 66 -7.92 7.64 -10.44
C LEU A 66 -6.80 7.89 -9.41
N LEU A 67 -5.72 7.12 -9.46
CA LEU A 67 -4.59 7.27 -8.53
C LEU A 67 -3.63 8.43 -8.90
N ALA A 68 -3.88 9.13 -10.01
CA ALA A 68 -3.21 10.39 -10.31
C ALA A 68 -3.92 11.61 -9.67
N ARG A 69 -5.08 11.40 -9.03
CA ARG A 69 -5.89 12.45 -8.40
C ARG A 69 -5.61 12.49 -6.91
N GLU A 70 -5.13 13.60 -6.41
CA GLU A 70 -4.72 13.77 -5.00
C GLU A 70 -5.86 13.48 -4.03
N GLU A 71 -7.08 13.93 -4.35
CA GLU A 71 -8.26 13.68 -3.52
C GLU A 71 -8.61 12.19 -3.40
N VAL A 72 -8.40 11.41 -4.47
CA VAL A 72 -8.65 9.96 -4.46
C VAL A 72 -7.57 9.25 -3.66
N VAL A 73 -6.33 9.64 -3.84
CA VAL A 73 -5.19 9.06 -3.10
C VAL A 73 -5.31 9.36 -1.60
N ALA A 74 -5.68 10.59 -1.23
CA ALA A 74 -5.89 10.97 0.16
C ALA A 74 -7.05 10.19 0.81
N ALA A 75 -8.19 10.07 0.12
CA ALA A 75 -9.32 9.28 0.61
C ALA A 75 -8.95 7.80 0.77
N ASN A 76 -8.25 7.22 -0.19
CA ASN A 76 -7.79 5.84 -0.11
C ASN A 76 -6.80 5.63 1.05
N ALA A 77 -5.90 6.59 1.28
CA ALA A 77 -4.95 6.52 2.39
C ALA A 77 -5.65 6.60 3.76
N ALA A 78 -6.71 7.40 3.89
CA ALA A 78 -7.51 7.48 5.10
C ALA A 78 -8.19 6.13 5.41
N LEU A 79 -8.86 5.52 4.41
CA LEU A 79 -9.47 4.19 4.55
C LEU A 79 -8.42 3.11 4.90
N THR A 80 -7.23 3.22 4.31
CA THR A 80 -6.11 2.33 4.64
C THR A 80 -5.71 2.46 6.11
N ALA A 81 -5.62 3.70 6.63
CA ALA A 81 -5.27 3.94 8.02
C ALA A 81 -6.31 3.35 9.00
N GLU A 82 -7.61 3.46 8.67
CA GLU A 82 -8.68 2.83 9.44
C GLU A 82 -8.58 1.30 9.42
N GLY A 83 -8.29 0.71 8.26
CA GLY A 83 -8.05 -0.72 8.12
C GLY A 83 -6.86 -1.20 8.96
N ILE A 84 -5.75 -0.46 8.97
CA ILE A 84 -4.58 -0.76 9.81
C ILE A 84 -4.92 -0.67 11.28
N LEU A 85 -5.67 0.34 11.72
CA LEU A 85 -6.11 0.45 13.10
C LEU A 85 -6.95 -0.77 13.51
N ALA A 86 -7.86 -1.20 12.66
CA ALA A 86 -8.66 -2.41 12.91
C ALA A 86 -7.78 -3.67 13.02
N MET A 87 -6.77 -3.82 12.14
CA MET A 87 -5.82 -4.93 12.22
C MET A 87 -5.01 -4.90 13.52
N VAL A 88 -4.54 -3.73 13.95
CA VAL A 88 -3.84 -3.59 15.23
C VAL A 88 -4.75 -4.04 16.39
N ILE A 89 -5.99 -3.55 16.46
CA ILE A 89 -6.94 -3.91 17.53
C ILE A 89 -7.18 -5.43 17.57
N GLN A 90 -7.33 -6.07 16.42
CA GLN A 90 -7.59 -7.50 16.32
C GLN A 90 -6.40 -8.38 16.70
N ASN A 91 -5.18 -7.87 16.56
CA ASN A 91 -3.95 -8.65 16.71
C ASN A 91 -3.11 -8.23 17.92
N THR A 92 -3.62 -7.32 18.77
CA THR A 92 -2.95 -6.92 20.02
C THR A 92 -3.85 -7.21 21.23
N PRO A 93 -3.33 -7.91 22.27
CA PRO A 93 -4.14 -8.30 23.43
C PRO A 93 -4.31 -7.19 24.49
N ARG A 94 -3.65 -6.04 24.34
CA ARG A 94 -3.67 -4.94 25.31
C ARG A 94 -4.29 -3.70 24.72
N SER A 95 -4.49 -2.68 25.55
CA SER A 95 -4.96 -1.37 25.14
C SER A 95 -3.97 -0.69 24.19
N LEU A 96 -4.47 0.02 23.17
CA LEU A 96 -3.65 0.66 22.14
C LEU A 96 -2.55 1.59 22.70
N PRO A 97 -2.80 2.42 23.75
CA PRO A 97 -1.77 3.28 24.33
C PRO A 97 -0.63 2.55 25.06
N GLU A 98 -0.76 1.26 25.31
CA GLU A 98 0.33 0.44 25.87
C GLU A 98 1.38 0.04 24.83
N TYR A 99 1.10 0.29 23.55
CA TYR A 99 2.01 0.01 22.44
C TYR A 99 2.62 1.30 21.89
N ARG A 100 3.77 1.13 21.26
CA ARG A 100 4.43 2.14 20.44
C ARG A 100 4.51 1.63 19.01
N TYR A 101 4.43 2.52 18.06
CA TYR A 101 4.20 2.20 16.66
C TYR A 101 5.32 2.72 15.75
N ASP A 102 6.06 1.82 15.12
CA ASP A 102 6.97 2.15 14.03
C ASP A 102 6.19 2.15 12.71
N VAL A 103 6.15 3.27 12.01
CA VAL A 103 5.57 3.38 10.67
C VAL A 103 6.70 3.56 9.67
N ILE A 104 6.97 2.53 8.87
CA ILE A 104 8.01 2.55 7.84
C ILE A 104 7.44 3.13 6.55
N GLY A 105 8.03 4.22 6.08
CA GLY A 105 7.55 5.03 4.97
C GLY A 105 6.71 6.22 5.42
N PHE A 106 6.88 7.37 4.73
CA PHE A 106 6.15 8.61 5.03
C PHE A 106 5.51 9.20 3.76
N GLY A 107 4.99 8.31 2.91
CA GLY A 107 4.12 8.64 1.78
C GLY A 107 2.66 8.85 2.22
N HIS A 108 1.71 8.82 1.29
CA HIS A 108 0.28 9.05 1.58
C HIS A 108 -0.26 8.13 2.70
N CYS A 109 -0.05 6.82 2.61
CA CYS A 109 -0.51 5.88 3.64
C CYS A 109 0.22 6.09 4.97
N GLY A 110 1.55 6.23 4.96
CA GLY A 110 2.32 6.45 6.19
C GLY A 110 1.91 7.73 6.92
N ARG A 111 1.66 8.82 6.19
CA ARG A 111 1.14 10.08 6.76
C ARG A 111 -0.26 9.92 7.34
N ALA A 112 -1.16 9.24 6.63
CA ALA A 112 -2.52 9.00 7.08
C ALA A 112 -2.56 8.13 8.35
N ILE A 113 -1.78 7.05 8.40
CA ILE A 113 -1.66 6.16 9.57
C ILE A 113 -1.09 6.94 10.76
N ALA A 114 0.02 7.65 10.57
CA ALA A 114 0.64 8.44 11.64
C ALA A 114 -0.32 9.50 12.18
N GLY A 115 -1.04 10.19 11.29
CA GLY A 115 -2.03 11.20 11.66
C GLY A 115 -3.18 10.63 12.48
N LEU A 116 -3.79 9.53 12.02
CA LEU A 116 -4.87 8.86 12.75
C LEU A 116 -4.40 8.37 14.13
N PHE A 117 -3.25 7.72 14.21
CA PHE A 117 -2.72 7.18 15.45
C PHE A 117 -2.38 8.29 16.44
N HIS A 118 -1.79 9.38 15.97
CA HIS A 118 -1.53 10.55 16.80
C HIS A 118 -2.83 11.19 17.34
N GLN A 119 -3.87 11.32 16.52
CA GLN A 119 -5.19 11.82 16.97
C GLN A 119 -5.82 10.96 18.07
N LEU A 120 -5.48 9.67 18.10
CA LEU A 120 -5.88 8.73 19.16
C LEU A 120 -4.94 8.77 20.39
N GLY A 121 -3.96 9.66 20.42
CA GLY A 121 -3.00 9.79 21.50
C GLY A 121 -1.94 8.69 21.55
N LEU A 122 -1.71 7.98 20.42
CA LEU A 122 -0.74 6.89 20.33
C LEU A 122 0.66 7.41 19.99
N GLU A 123 1.69 6.79 20.54
CA GLU A 123 3.08 7.16 20.31
C GLU A 123 3.57 6.56 18.98
N VAL A 124 3.88 7.43 18.00
CA VAL A 124 4.29 7.06 16.65
C VAL A 124 5.72 7.50 16.38
N ARG A 125 6.51 6.58 15.78
CA ARG A 125 7.83 6.88 15.20
C ARG A 125 7.80 6.58 13.71
N ILE A 126 8.19 7.56 12.91
CA ILE A 126 8.33 7.41 11.46
C ILE A 126 9.73 6.92 11.13
N VAL A 127 9.79 5.82 10.38
CA VAL A 127 11.04 5.25 9.85
C VAL A 127 11.12 5.58 8.37
N SER A 128 12.09 6.39 7.95
CA SER A 128 12.19 6.84 6.55
C SER A 128 13.59 6.72 5.98
N ALA A 129 13.68 6.32 4.71
CA ALA A 129 14.92 6.33 3.95
C ALA A 129 15.36 7.77 3.60
N HIS A 130 14.42 8.71 3.55
CA HIS A 130 14.67 10.11 3.17
C HIS A 130 14.62 11.05 4.37
N ALA A 131 15.28 12.20 4.25
CA ALA A 131 15.13 13.29 5.20
C ALA A 131 13.79 14.00 4.97
N HIS A 132 13.18 14.42 6.06
CA HIS A 132 11.94 15.19 6.05
C HIS A 132 12.21 16.51 6.77
N PRO A 133 12.49 17.61 6.04
CA PRO A 133 12.77 18.93 6.66
C PRO A 133 11.64 19.40 7.58
N GLU A 134 10.39 19.01 7.25
CA GLU A 134 9.19 19.31 8.02
C GLU A 134 9.09 18.52 9.34
N SER A 135 9.96 17.54 9.58
CA SER A 135 9.85 16.62 10.74
C SER A 135 9.81 17.32 12.09
N ALA A 136 10.54 18.44 12.23
CA ALA A 136 10.56 19.24 13.47
C ALA A 136 9.22 19.90 13.82
N GLN A 137 8.31 20.02 12.84
CA GLN A 137 6.99 20.62 13.00
C GLN A 137 5.88 19.58 13.18
N LEU A 138 6.23 18.30 13.08
CA LEU A 138 5.28 17.19 13.16
C LEU A 138 5.31 16.56 14.56
N PRO A 139 4.18 16.05 15.04
CA PRO A 139 4.07 15.51 16.40
C PRO A 139 4.61 14.08 16.53
N TYR A 140 5.36 13.58 15.55
CA TYR A 140 5.94 12.24 15.51
C TYR A 140 7.45 12.31 15.71
N SER A 141 8.04 11.27 16.30
CA SER A 141 9.49 11.08 16.23
C SER A 141 9.88 10.52 14.85
N PHE A 142 11.07 10.87 14.38
CA PHE A 142 11.62 10.39 13.11
C PHE A 142 12.95 9.70 13.32
N ILE A 143 13.17 8.61 12.61
CA ILE A 143 14.45 7.92 12.55
C ILE A 143 14.76 7.56 11.10
N ARG A 144 16.04 7.57 10.75
CA ARG A 144 16.49 7.10 9.43
C ARG A 144 16.42 5.58 9.37
N LEU A 145 15.98 5.05 8.23
CA LEU A 145 15.89 3.61 8.01
C LEU A 145 17.24 2.91 8.28
N GLN A 146 18.34 3.52 7.86
CA GLN A 146 19.70 3.00 8.08
C GLN A 146 20.07 2.90 9.57
N GLU A 147 19.55 3.78 10.42
CA GLU A 147 19.77 3.74 11.87
C GLU A 147 18.81 2.75 12.54
N TRP A 148 17.54 2.74 12.09
CA TRP A 148 16.50 1.86 12.61
C TRP A 148 16.85 0.39 12.43
N GLN A 149 17.51 0.02 11.33
CA GLN A 149 17.93 -1.36 11.04
C GLN A 149 18.82 -1.98 12.13
N PHE A 150 19.52 -1.17 12.90
CA PHE A 150 20.39 -1.61 14.00
C PHE A 150 19.76 -1.46 15.39
N GLN A 151 18.48 -1.05 15.45
CA GLN A 151 17.74 -0.89 16.70
C GLN A 151 16.75 -2.03 16.91
N GLN A 152 16.29 -2.16 18.15
CA GLN A 152 15.11 -2.97 18.44
C GLN A 152 13.85 -2.24 17.93
N PRO A 153 12.97 -2.92 17.20
CA PRO A 153 11.72 -2.32 16.74
C PRO A 153 10.79 -2.05 17.92
N TRP A 154 9.88 -1.15 17.73
CA TRP A 154 8.78 -0.99 18.65
C TRP A 154 7.77 -2.15 18.51
N PRO A 155 6.90 -2.38 19.52
CA PRO A 155 6.03 -3.56 19.55
C PRO A 155 5.10 -3.76 18.34
N VAL A 156 4.78 -2.70 17.63
CA VAL A 156 4.01 -2.76 16.37
C VAL A 156 4.79 -2.06 15.28
N VAL A 157 5.01 -2.76 14.19
CA VAL A 157 5.70 -2.26 12.99
C VAL A 157 4.73 -2.30 11.82
N ILE A 158 4.49 -1.15 11.20
CA ILE A 158 3.60 -1.01 10.04
C ILE A 158 4.46 -0.60 8.85
N ASN A 159 4.59 -1.49 7.87
CA ASN A 159 5.35 -1.19 6.66
C ASN A 159 4.45 -0.68 5.54
N THR A 160 4.77 0.51 5.03
CA THR A 160 4.11 1.12 3.86
C THR A 160 5.08 1.31 2.69
N ALA A 161 6.36 0.98 2.86
CA ALA A 161 7.39 1.19 1.84
C ALA A 161 7.35 0.09 0.78
N PRO A 162 7.38 0.43 -0.53
CA PRO A 162 7.31 -0.52 -1.63
C PRO A 162 8.68 -1.14 -1.97
N ALA A 163 9.50 -1.42 -0.94
CA ALA A 163 10.83 -2.02 -1.07
C ALA A 163 11.10 -2.93 0.13
N GLU A 164 11.94 -3.94 -0.02
CA GLU A 164 12.32 -4.81 1.10
C GLU A 164 13.08 -4.00 2.16
N VAL A 165 12.45 -3.81 3.30
CA VAL A 165 12.97 -3.04 4.43
C VAL A 165 13.14 -3.87 5.69
N ILE A 166 12.49 -5.03 5.77
CA ILE A 166 12.60 -5.98 6.89
C ILE A 166 13.16 -7.29 6.37
N SER A 167 14.45 -7.53 6.64
CA SER A 167 15.15 -8.73 6.25
C SER A 167 15.14 -9.81 7.34
N GLU A 168 15.41 -11.07 6.96
CA GLU A 168 15.54 -12.17 7.90
C GLU A 168 16.65 -11.93 8.92
N ALA A 169 17.77 -11.35 8.49
CA ALA A 169 18.91 -11.06 9.38
C ALA A 169 18.54 -10.03 10.47
N MET A 170 17.73 -9.00 10.13
CA MET A 170 17.25 -8.06 11.12
C MET A 170 16.36 -8.74 12.16
N VAL A 171 15.37 -9.51 11.69
CA VAL A 171 14.42 -10.22 12.56
C VAL A 171 15.13 -11.20 13.49
N ALA A 172 16.15 -11.89 12.99
CA ALA A 172 16.96 -12.80 13.80
C ALA A 172 17.75 -12.09 14.92
N GLY A 173 18.07 -10.81 14.74
CA GLY A 173 18.76 -9.98 15.75
C GLY A 173 17.81 -9.29 16.75
N TRP A 174 16.51 -9.38 16.59
CA TRP A 174 15.55 -8.75 17.50
C TRP A 174 15.36 -9.59 18.77
N GLN A 175 15.39 -8.94 19.92
CA GLN A 175 15.17 -9.58 21.22
C GLN A 175 13.70 -9.92 21.45
N THR A 176 12.80 -9.08 20.92
CA THR A 176 11.36 -9.29 20.95
C THR A 176 10.81 -9.21 19.54
N GLN A 177 9.83 -10.06 19.22
CA GLN A 177 9.20 -10.04 17.93
C GLN A 177 8.00 -9.10 17.94
N PRO A 178 7.98 -8.05 17.11
CA PRO A 178 6.83 -7.15 16.99
C PRO A 178 5.69 -7.81 16.22
N LEU A 179 4.49 -7.25 16.33
CA LEU A 179 3.47 -7.40 15.32
C LEU A 179 3.90 -6.62 14.08
N ILE A 180 4.05 -7.29 12.93
CA ILE A 180 4.40 -6.65 11.67
C ILE A 180 3.16 -6.65 10.77
N ILE A 181 2.75 -5.46 10.31
CA ILE A 181 1.67 -5.29 9.33
C ILE A 181 2.30 -4.76 8.05
N ASP A 182 2.27 -5.56 6.97
CA ASP A 182 2.87 -5.19 5.68
C ASP A 182 1.79 -4.86 4.66
N ILE A 183 1.66 -3.58 4.33
CA ILE A 183 0.73 -3.08 3.31
C ILE A 183 1.44 -2.59 2.04
N ALA A 184 2.71 -2.94 1.87
CA ALA A 184 3.43 -2.58 0.65
C ALA A 184 2.67 -3.09 -0.58
N SER A 185 2.48 -2.23 -1.58
CA SER A 185 1.69 -2.52 -2.79
C SER A 185 2.28 -3.62 -3.69
N ARG A 186 3.47 -4.08 -3.38
CA ARG A 186 4.11 -5.30 -3.91
C ARG A 186 4.58 -6.10 -2.69
N ALA A 187 4.39 -7.40 -2.70
CA ALA A 187 4.81 -8.30 -1.60
C ALA A 187 6.35 -8.39 -1.47
N VAL A 188 7.01 -7.24 -1.23
CA VAL A 188 8.46 -7.08 -1.15
C VAL A 188 8.91 -6.27 0.06
N GLY A 189 7.97 -5.77 0.88
CA GLY A 189 8.31 -4.93 2.03
C GLY A 189 8.98 -5.70 3.16
N VAL A 190 8.51 -6.91 3.39
CA VAL A 190 9.06 -7.90 4.33
C VAL A 190 9.61 -9.07 3.52
N SER A 191 10.81 -9.53 3.85
CA SER A 191 11.42 -10.68 3.18
C SER A 191 10.52 -11.92 3.25
N GLU A 192 10.40 -12.68 2.15
CA GLU A 192 9.60 -13.92 2.08
C GLU A 192 9.99 -14.92 3.17
N ARG A 193 11.26 -14.94 3.57
CA ARG A 193 11.75 -15.81 4.64
C ARG A 193 11.20 -15.42 6.00
N VAL A 194 10.93 -14.14 6.24
CA VAL A 194 10.31 -13.65 7.48
C VAL A 194 8.87 -14.12 7.59
N TYR A 195 8.11 -14.11 6.49
CA TYR A 195 6.74 -14.68 6.47
C TYR A 195 6.70 -16.19 6.80
N LYS A 196 7.76 -16.92 6.49
CA LYS A 196 7.86 -18.38 6.74
C LYS A 196 8.32 -18.72 8.17
N ARG A 197 8.77 -17.75 8.96
CA ARG A 197 9.21 -17.97 10.35
C ARG A 197 7.99 -18.21 11.25
N LYS A 198 8.12 -19.18 12.15
CA LYS A 198 7.06 -19.51 13.13
C LYS A 198 7.04 -18.59 14.35
N ASP A 199 8.14 -17.88 14.57
CA ASP A 199 8.35 -16.97 15.70
C ASP A 199 8.05 -15.50 15.37
N THR A 200 7.59 -15.20 14.16
CA THR A 200 7.20 -13.86 13.72
C THR A 200 5.69 -13.79 13.48
N HIS A 201 5.11 -12.65 13.81
CA HIS A 201 3.70 -12.38 13.52
C HIS A 201 3.62 -11.31 12.43
N VAL A 202 3.51 -11.74 11.17
CA VAL A 202 3.37 -10.89 9.98
C VAL A 202 1.97 -11.08 9.40
N ILE A 203 1.26 -9.97 9.12
CA ILE A 203 -0.06 -9.92 8.49
C ILE A 203 -0.09 -8.89 7.38
#